data_7e0f05b84c28700544bfab8c295d3b75
#
_entry.id   7e0f05b84c28700544bfab8c295d3b75
#
_cell.length_a   1.000
_cell.length_b   1.000
_cell.length_c   1.000
_cell.angle_alpha   90.00
_cell.angle_beta   90.00
_cell.angle_gamma   90.00
#
_symmetry.space_group_name_H-M   'P 1'
#
loop_
_entity.id
_entity.type
_entity.pdbx_description
1 polymer ?
#
loop_
_entity_poly.entity_id
_entity_poly.type
_entity_poly.pdbx_seq_one_letter_code
_entity_poly.pdbx_strand_id
1 'polypeptide(L)'
;MSNPVTSELLQRWISAVESGDPKQVTNLYLDNGILLGTFSNKERVGHELILEYFEKLLKSPVDVEIVSEHPHDFEWAAVNSGLYNFVTNGKTINARFSFVYALFNVKSEKYPQVEWKIISHHSSVMPET
;
A
#
# COMPACT_ATOMS: atom_id res chain seq x y z
N MET A 1 9.80 22.51 -4.95
CA MET A 1 9.62 21.07 -5.22
C MET A 1 8.21 20.65 -4.96
N SER A 2 7.61 20.01 -5.93
CA SER A 2 6.29 19.44 -5.75
C SER A 2 6.37 18.14 -4.96
N ASN A 3 5.38 17.89 -4.12
CA ASN A 3 5.22 16.59 -3.49
C ASN A 3 4.88 15.56 -4.58
N PRO A 4 5.20 14.27 -4.36
CA PRO A 4 4.73 13.24 -5.28
C PRO A 4 3.21 13.29 -5.38
N VAL A 5 2.69 13.13 -6.59
CA VAL A 5 1.25 12.99 -6.75
C VAL A 5 0.80 11.63 -6.22
N THR A 6 -0.44 11.54 -5.82
CA THR A 6 -1.00 10.34 -5.18
C THR A 6 -0.80 9.09 -6.05
N SER A 7 -0.91 9.23 -7.37
CA SER A 7 -0.69 8.12 -8.28
C SER A 7 0.74 7.56 -8.20
N GLU A 8 1.74 8.41 -7.97
CA GLU A 8 3.12 7.95 -7.79
C GLU A 8 3.28 7.12 -6.52
N LEU A 9 2.56 7.49 -5.46
CA LEU A 9 2.59 6.74 -4.21
C LEU A 9 2.03 5.33 -4.42
N LEU A 10 0.96 5.20 -5.20
CA LEU A 10 0.40 3.89 -5.55
C LEU A 10 1.40 3.09 -6.36
N GLN A 11 2.09 3.71 -7.33
CA GLN A 11 3.10 3.01 -8.12
C GLN A 11 4.28 2.53 -7.27
N ARG A 12 4.67 3.28 -6.24
CA ARG A 12 5.71 2.84 -5.31
C ARG A 12 5.29 1.58 -4.55
N TRP A 13 4.02 1.53 -4.12
CA TRP A 13 3.49 0.36 -3.45
C TRP A 13 3.48 -0.85 -4.39
N ILE A 14 3.02 -0.65 -5.63
CA ILE A 14 2.99 -1.72 -6.64
C ILE A 14 4.40 -2.24 -6.91
N SER A 15 5.36 -1.34 -7.11
CA SER A 15 6.76 -1.73 -7.36
C SER A 15 7.33 -2.54 -6.19
N ALA A 16 7.01 -2.13 -4.95
CA ALA A 16 7.46 -2.86 -3.77
C ALA A 16 6.86 -4.26 -3.70
N VAL A 17 5.56 -4.40 -3.96
CA VAL A 17 4.89 -5.71 -4.01
C VAL A 17 5.53 -6.59 -5.09
N GLU A 18 5.73 -6.04 -6.29
CA GLU A 18 6.28 -6.79 -7.41
C GLU A 18 7.75 -7.15 -7.23
N SER A 19 8.46 -6.43 -6.35
CA SER A 19 9.84 -6.76 -6.00
C SER A 19 9.95 -8.09 -5.24
N GLY A 20 8.87 -8.51 -4.60
CA GLY A 20 8.85 -9.74 -3.81
C GLY A 20 9.47 -9.59 -2.43
N ASP A 21 9.86 -8.38 -2.03
CA ASP A 21 10.47 -8.13 -0.73
C ASP A 21 9.44 -7.58 0.27
N PRO A 22 8.99 -8.39 1.24
CA PRO A 22 7.97 -7.95 2.18
C PRO A 22 8.40 -6.75 3.04
N LYS A 23 9.70 -6.57 3.27
CA LYS A 23 10.19 -5.43 4.05
C LYS A 23 10.05 -4.13 3.28
N GLN A 24 10.28 -4.15 1.96
CA GLN A 24 10.09 -2.94 1.14
C GLN A 24 8.65 -2.47 1.19
N VAL A 25 7.70 -3.40 1.11
CA VAL A 25 6.27 -3.04 1.18
C VAL A 25 5.94 -2.49 2.56
N THR A 26 6.34 -3.19 3.61
CA THR A 26 6.04 -2.82 5.00
C THR A 26 6.58 -1.43 5.34
N ASN A 27 7.76 -1.08 4.83
CA ASN A 27 8.37 0.22 5.10
C ASN A 27 7.60 1.40 4.52
N LEU A 28 6.68 1.16 3.60
CA LEU A 28 5.81 2.22 3.07
C LEU A 28 4.69 2.59 4.04
N TYR A 29 4.42 1.75 5.04
CA TYR A 29 3.38 1.97 6.03
C TYR A 29 3.97 2.73 7.23
N LEU A 30 3.14 3.59 7.83
CA LEU A 30 3.51 4.21 9.11
C LEU A 30 3.72 3.13 10.17
N ASP A 31 4.54 3.38 11.18
CA ASP A 31 4.87 2.41 12.23
C ASP A 31 3.63 1.80 12.88
N ASN A 32 2.56 2.59 13.03
CA ASN A 32 1.28 2.11 13.55
C ASN A 32 0.17 2.17 12.51
N GLY A 33 0.53 2.09 11.22
CA GLY A 33 -0.43 2.06 10.14
C GLY A 33 -1.33 0.83 10.21
N ILE A 34 -2.46 0.90 9.51
CA ILE A 34 -3.48 -0.16 9.50
C ILE A 34 -3.56 -0.77 8.10
N LEU A 35 -3.57 -2.10 8.06
CA LEU A 35 -3.83 -2.85 6.83
C LEU A 35 -5.02 -3.79 7.05
N LEU A 36 -6.06 -3.58 6.26
CA LEU A 36 -7.18 -4.52 6.14
C LEU A 36 -7.01 -5.19 4.78
N GLY A 37 -6.31 -6.32 4.77
CA GLY A 37 -5.85 -6.92 3.53
C GLY A 37 -6.82 -7.92 2.92
N THR A 38 -6.78 -8.03 1.60
CA THR A 38 -7.65 -8.91 0.83
C THR A 38 -7.56 -10.37 1.27
N PHE A 39 -6.37 -10.80 1.67
CA PHE A 39 -6.08 -12.21 1.95
C PHE A 39 -5.96 -12.50 3.43
N SER A 40 -6.50 -11.65 4.29
CA SER A 40 -6.43 -11.82 5.73
C SER A 40 -7.74 -11.39 6.36
N ASN A 41 -8.17 -12.11 7.38
CA ASN A 41 -9.36 -11.77 8.14
C ASN A 41 -9.02 -11.02 9.45
N LYS A 42 -7.76 -10.60 9.59
CA LYS A 42 -7.29 -9.89 10.77
C LYS A 42 -7.08 -8.41 10.46
N GLU A 43 -7.39 -7.56 11.45
CA GLU A 43 -6.86 -6.20 11.43
C GLU A 43 -5.36 -6.29 11.68
N ARG A 44 -4.59 -5.64 10.83
CA ARG A 44 -3.15 -5.63 11.00
C ARG A 44 -2.70 -4.21 11.31
N VAL A 45 -2.44 -3.98 12.58
CA VAL A 45 -1.98 -2.69 13.07
C VAL A 45 -0.51 -2.82 13.41
N GLY A 46 0.33 -2.01 12.75
CA GLY A 46 1.76 -1.97 13.00
C GLY A 46 2.57 -2.86 12.09
N HIS A 47 3.88 -2.58 12.04
CA HIS A 47 4.80 -3.22 11.09
C HIS A 47 4.92 -4.73 11.29
N GLU A 48 4.87 -5.21 12.52
CA GLU A 48 5.02 -6.66 12.77
C GLU A 48 3.93 -7.47 12.08
N LEU A 49 2.66 -7.06 12.23
CA LEU A 49 1.53 -7.77 11.62
C LEU A 49 1.46 -7.52 10.12
N ILE A 50 1.83 -6.33 9.67
CA ILE A 50 1.85 -6.00 8.23
C ILE A 50 2.95 -6.81 7.53
N LEU A 51 4.13 -6.90 8.14
CA LEU A 51 5.22 -7.71 7.59
C LEU A 51 4.81 -9.17 7.47
N GLU A 52 4.17 -9.73 8.49
CA GLU A 52 3.67 -11.11 8.46
C GLU A 52 2.73 -11.34 7.27
N TYR A 53 1.83 -10.38 7.01
CA TYR A 53 0.92 -10.44 5.87
C TYR A 53 1.69 -10.55 4.55
N PHE A 54 2.66 -9.67 4.34
CA PHE A 54 3.41 -9.68 3.08
C PHE A 54 4.41 -10.83 2.99
N GLU A 55 4.92 -11.32 4.10
CA GLU A 55 5.75 -12.53 4.09
C GLU A 55 4.96 -13.73 3.56
N LYS A 56 3.69 -13.82 3.90
CA LYS A 56 2.82 -14.90 3.40
C LYS A 56 2.43 -14.68 1.94
N LEU A 57 2.00 -13.46 1.61
CA LEU A 57 1.53 -13.15 0.26
C LEU A 57 2.65 -13.31 -0.77
N LEU A 58 3.85 -12.84 -0.45
CA LEU A 58 4.95 -12.76 -1.39
C LEU A 58 5.82 -14.03 -1.44
N LYS A 59 5.34 -15.13 -0.88
CA LYS A 59 5.97 -16.44 -1.09
C LYS A 59 5.92 -16.85 -2.55
N SER A 60 4.95 -16.34 -3.29
CA SER A 60 4.84 -16.48 -4.74
C SER A 60 4.91 -15.09 -5.37
N PRO A 61 5.38 -14.99 -6.62
CA PRO A 61 5.36 -13.70 -7.32
C PRO A 61 3.95 -13.13 -7.43
N VAL A 62 3.81 -11.85 -7.20
CA VAL A 62 2.54 -11.13 -7.29
C VAL A 62 2.73 -9.92 -8.17
N ASP A 63 1.90 -9.80 -9.21
CA ASP A 63 1.80 -8.60 -10.03
C ASP A 63 0.51 -7.87 -9.66
N VAL A 64 0.51 -6.57 -9.80
CA VAL A 64 -0.65 -5.73 -9.51
C VAL A 64 -0.96 -4.90 -10.74
N GLU A 65 -2.21 -5.00 -11.20
CA GLU A 65 -2.71 -4.23 -12.35
C GLU A 65 -3.74 -3.22 -11.87
N ILE A 66 -3.57 -1.95 -12.21
CA ILE A 66 -4.55 -0.92 -11.89
C ILE A 66 -5.67 -0.95 -12.92
N VAL A 67 -6.90 -1.09 -12.48
CA VAL A 67 -8.08 -0.98 -13.34
C VAL A 67 -8.61 0.43 -13.34
N SER A 68 -8.69 1.05 -12.15
CA SER A 68 -9.09 2.44 -12.00
C SER A 68 -8.48 3.02 -10.75
N GLU A 69 -8.30 4.33 -10.72
CA GLU A 69 -7.87 5.03 -9.51
C GLU A 69 -8.51 6.42 -9.47
N HIS A 70 -8.71 6.92 -8.26
CA HIS A 70 -9.33 8.22 -8.01
C HIS A 70 -8.48 8.96 -6.99
N PRO A 71 -7.34 9.54 -7.42
CA PRO A 71 -6.43 10.18 -6.49
C PRO A 71 -6.92 11.57 -6.08
N HIS A 72 -6.73 11.88 -4.80
CA HIS A 72 -6.99 13.20 -4.24
C HIS A 72 -5.74 13.65 -3.49
N ASP A 73 -5.16 14.76 -3.95
CA ASP A 73 -3.94 15.32 -3.38
C ASP A 73 -4.29 16.48 -2.46
N PHE A 74 -3.79 16.42 -1.22
CA PHE A 74 -3.88 17.50 -0.26
C PHE A 74 -2.48 17.86 0.19
N GLU A 75 -2.32 18.97 0.91
CA GLU A 75 -0.98 19.43 1.31
C GLU A 75 -0.25 18.41 2.19
N TRP A 76 -0.95 17.85 3.17
CA TRP A 76 -0.33 16.94 4.14
C TRP A 76 -0.88 15.51 4.08
N ALA A 77 -1.81 15.27 3.16
CA ALA A 77 -2.45 13.97 3.05
C ALA A 77 -2.78 13.67 1.59
N ALA A 78 -2.97 12.40 1.30
CA ALA A 78 -3.38 11.95 -0.02
C ALA A 78 -4.29 10.74 0.14
N VAL A 79 -5.29 10.64 -0.71
CA VAL A 79 -6.24 9.52 -0.71
C VAL A 79 -6.35 8.99 -2.12
N ASN A 80 -6.29 7.66 -2.26
CA ASN A 80 -6.52 7.03 -3.56
C ASN A 80 -7.41 5.82 -3.36
N SER A 81 -8.47 5.74 -4.15
CA SER A 81 -9.41 4.62 -4.10
C SER A 81 -9.70 4.16 -5.52
N GLY A 82 -9.93 2.88 -5.69
CA GLY A 82 -10.24 2.36 -6.99
C GLY A 82 -10.27 0.85 -7.03
N LEU A 83 -9.97 0.33 -8.21
CA LEU A 83 -9.98 -1.10 -8.48
C LEU A 83 -8.59 -1.53 -8.96
N TYR A 84 -8.13 -2.67 -8.49
CA TYR A 84 -6.91 -3.29 -9.00
C TYR A 84 -7.07 -4.81 -9.03
N ASN A 85 -6.18 -5.45 -9.75
CA ASN A 85 -6.14 -6.91 -9.82
C ASN A 85 -4.82 -7.39 -9.25
N PHE A 86 -4.88 -8.46 -8.48
CA PHE A 86 -3.69 -9.22 -8.11
C PHE A 86 -3.56 -10.40 -9.06
N VAL A 87 -2.39 -10.56 -9.66
CA VAL A 87 -2.11 -11.70 -10.54
C VAL A 87 -1.04 -12.55 -9.87
N THR A 88 -1.40 -13.76 -9.47
CA THR A 88 -0.49 -14.65 -8.76
C THR A 88 -0.93 -16.09 -8.96
N ASN A 89 0.04 -17.00 -9.10
CA ASN A 89 -0.21 -18.44 -9.27
C ASN A 89 -1.14 -18.73 -10.44
N GLY A 90 -1.05 -17.95 -11.52
CA GLY A 90 -1.88 -18.12 -12.71
C GLY A 90 -3.32 -17.67 -12.55
N LYS A 91 -3.63 -16.96 -11.46
CA LYS A 91 -4.98 -16.47 -11.18
C LYS A 91 -5.00 -14.96 -11.12
N THR A 92 -6.12 -14.38 -11.54
CA THR A 92 -6.39 -12.95 -11.41
C THR A 92 -7.46 -12.76 -10.37
N ILE A 93 -7.17 -11.96 -9.35
CA ILE A 93 -8.09 -11.68 -8.25
C ILE A 93 -8.48 -10.21 -8.35
N ASN A 94 -9.74 -9.96 -8.65
CA ASN A 94 -10.27 -8.60 -8.77
C ASN A 94 -10.54 -8.05 -7.37
N ALA A 95 -10.08 -6.84 -7.09
CA ALA A 95 -10.18 -6.26 -5.76
C ALA A 95 -10.46 -4.77 -5.80
N ARG A 96 -10.90 -4.25 -4.67
CA ARG A 96 -11.13 -2.83 -4.42
C ARG A 96 -10.10 -2.35 -3.42
N PHE A 97 -9.70 -1.08 -3.53
CA PHE A 97 -8.74 -0.54 -2.59
C PHE A 97 -9.05 0.90 -2.17
N SER A 98 -8.58 1.25 -0.99
CA SER A 98 -8.43 2.64 -0.54
C SER A 98 -7.12 2.75 0.21
N PHE A 99 -6.33 3.75 -0.15
CA PHE A 99 -5.12 4.13 0.58
C PHE A 99 -5.32 5.52 1.13
N VAL A 100 -4.89 5.71 2.36
CA VAL A 100 -4.75 7.05 2.95
C VAL A 100 -3.29 7.23 3.32
N TYR A 101 -2.70 8.29 2.79
CA TYR A 101 -1.30 8.64 3.04
C TYR A 101 -1.23 9.94 3.81
N ALA A 102 -0.18 10.10 4.59
CA ALA A 102 0.12 11.40 5.20
C ALA A 102 1.61 11.67 5.10
N LEU A 103 1.95 12.96 5.16
CA LEU A 103 3.32 13.42 5.07
C LEU A 103 3.87 13.63 6.49
N PHE A 104 4.95 12.97 6.80
CA PHE A 104 5.55 13.00 8.14
C PHE A 104 6.96 13.54 8.08
N ASN A 105 7.36 14.24 9.15
CA ASN A 105 8.75 14.61 9.36
C ASN A 105 9.47 13.38 9.90
N VAL A 106 10.56 13.00 9.22
CA VAL A 106 11.44 11.93 9.65
C VAL A 106 12.73 12.57 10.12
N LYS A 107 13.12 12.28 11.36
CA LYS A 107 14.38 12.81 11.89
C LYS A 107 15.54 12.07 11.24
N SER A 108 16.43 12.83 10.59
CA SER A 108 17.72 12.32 10.20
C SER A 108 18.80 13.06 10.98
N GLU A 109 19.98 12.48 11.03
CA GLU A 109 21.10 13.06 11.82
C GLU A 109 21.51 14.45 11.33
N LYS A 110 21.32 14.74 10.05
CA LYS A 110 21.81 15.99 9.46
C LYS A 110 20.69 16.94 9.02
N TYR A 111 19.58 16.41 8.50
CA TYR A 111 18.54 17.23 7.88
C TYR A 111 17.16 16.70 8.21
N PRO A 112 16.21 17.59 8.52
CA PRO A 112 14.81 17.18 8.58
C PRO A 112 14.39 16.70 7.19
N GLN A 113 13.75 15.53 7.14
CA GLN A 113 13.22 14.98 5.90
C GLN A 113 11.73 14.71 6.07
N VAL A 114 10.99 14.84 4.99
CA VAL A 114 9.58 14.50 4.98
C VAL A 114 9.39 13.25 4.13
N GLU A 115 8.54 12.37 4.60
CA GLU A 115 8.20 11.15 3.88
C GLU A 115 6.70 10.92 3.91
N TRP A 116 6.17 10.44 2.80
CA TRP A 116 4.81 9.96 2.72
C TRP A 116 4.75 8.55 3.30
N LYS A 117 3.79 8.31 4.19
CA LYS A 117 3.56 6.98 4.77
C LYS A 117 2.09 6.63 4.64
N ILE A 118 1.82 5.34 4.45
CA ILE A 118 0.45 4.82 4.43
C ILE A 118 -0.04 4.73 5.87
N ILE A 119 -1.10 5.45 6.20
CA ILE A 119 -1.71 5.38 7.53
C ILE A 119 -2.86 4.39 7.57
N SER A 120 -3.50 4.14 6.42
CA SER A 120 -4.60 3.20 6.34
C SER A 120 -4.68 2.63 4.92
N HIS A 121 -4.78 1.33 4.81
CA HIS A 121 -4.96 0.65 3.53
C HIS A 121 -6.04 -0.41 3.70
N HIS A 122 -7.09 -0.29 2.90
CA HIS A 122 -8.15 -1.29 2.83
C HIS A 122 -8.14 -1.90 1.43
N SER A 123 -8.14 -3.23 1.40
CA SER A 123 -8.18 -4.01 0.17
C SER A 123 -9.14 -5.17 0.36
N SER A 124 -10.07 -5.35 -0.56
CA SER A 124 -11.05 -6.41 -0.45
C SER A 124 -11.37 -6.98 -1.83
N VAL A 125 -11.74 -8.25 -1.87
CA VAL A 125 -12.16 -8.91 -3.09
C VAL A 125 -13.44 -8.25 -3.61
N MET A 126 -13.53 -8.11 -4.94
CA MET A 126 -14.75 -7.61 -5.58
C MET A 126 -15.90 -8.56 -5.25
N PRO A 127 -17.05 -8.05 -4.76
CA PRO A 127 -18.18 -8.92 -4.46
C PRO A 127 -18.74 -9.51 -5.74
N GLU A 128 -19.26 -10.73 -5.63
CA GLU A 128 -19.99 -11.36 -6.72
C GLU A 128 -21.36 -10.71 -6.84
N THR A 129 -21.80 -10.51 -8.07
CA THR A 129 -23.12 -9.93 -8.35
C THR A 129 -24.10 -11.01 -8.80
#